data_6ff8047ca3e84a0d1b46d057eaad7ad8
#
_entry.id   6ff8047ca3e84a0d1b46d057eaad7ad8
#
_cell.length_a   1.000
_cell.length_b   1.000
_cell.length_c   1.000
_cell.angle_alpha   90.00
_cell.angle_beta   90.00
_cell.angle_gamma   90.00
#
_symmetry.space_group_name_H-M   'P 1'
#
loop_
_entity.id
_entity.type
_entity.pdbx_description
1 polymer ?
#
loop_
_entity_poly.entity_id
_entity_poly.type
_entity_poly.pdbx_seq_one_letter_code
_entity_poly.pdbx_strand_id
1 'polypeptide(L)'
;MVVPLDDLFDDDKYGLGGSELAFDGPTKDEIVPQFLEECRLNGAYYALPYMRSTEACYVNKDMVEALGFALPEDTLTWDFIWQVSEAAAATKGADGVYSVNGQKVLIPFLYKSTDNMMIQMLKQLDAGYSTPSGGIQLFNDTTEQLLLDIAGHAGAGAFSTFKISGYPANFLNAGQCIFAVDSTAGATWMGCDAPLVDIDPDEIVPFETAVYPVPQFDPEHPQMISQGPSVCIFNKDDPQEVLASWLFAQYLLTDSVQIAYSETEGYVPVTSKAQNTPEYQDYLSRAGEDDDDHYSIKIQAAQLLLNHLDDTFITPVFNGSASLRNAAGQLIEDVTKGTRRGQTVDDAFVRQLYTDTAALYHLDSVSANGSTKADLGPLPGTAVALLAVLAAAWVCILLYLLARWLYGRRRRS
;
A
#
# COMPACT_ATOMS: atom_id res chain seq x y z
N MET A 1 20.79 -0.67 13.85
CA MET A 1 20.77 0.13 12.60
C MET A 1 20.70 -0.83 11.41
N VAL A 2 20.12 -0.39 10.29
CA VAL A 2 20.15 -1.16 9.04
C VAL A 2 21.51 -0.98 8.36
N VAL A 3 22.03 -2.04 7.76
CA VAL A 3 23.31 -2.03 7.05
C VAL A 3 23.15 -1.36 5.69
N PRO A 4 23.99 -0.39 5.30
CA PRO A 4 24.10 0.02 3.90
C PRO A 4 24.61 -1.17 3.06
N LEU A 5 23.99 -1.41 1.91
CA LEU A 5 24.26 -2.62 1.11
C LEU A 5 25.26 -2.38 -0.03
N ASP A 6 25.67 -1.12 -0.29
CA ASP A 6 26.51 -0.79 -1.43
C ASP A 6 27.82 -1.60 -1.46
N ASP A 7 28.54 -1.67 -0.34
CA ASP A 7 29.78 -2.47 -0.24
C ASP A 7 29.50 -3.98 -0.38
N LEU A 8 28.33 -4.44 0.05
CA LEU A 8 27.92 -5.83 -0.11
C LEU A 8 27.51 -6.15 -1.55
N PHE A 9 26.94 -5.17 -2.28
CA PHE A 9 26.62 -5.37 -3.70
C PHE A 9 27.85 -5.59 -4.54
N ASP A 10 28.91 -4.84 -4.26
CA ASP A 10 30.14 -4.76 -5.08
C ASP A 10 31.24 -5.75 -4.60
N ASP A 11 30.98 -6.62 -3.61
CA ASP A 11 31.93 -7.63 -3.15
C ASP A 11 32.17 -8.69 -4.23
N ASP A 12 33.42 -8.89 -4.65
CA ASP A 12 33.80 -9.81 -5.72
C ASP A 12 33.46 -11.28 -5.46
N LYS A 13 33.36 -11.67 -4.19
CA LYS A 13 33.15 -13.07 -3.78
C LYS A 13 31.71 -13.38 -3.45
N TYR A 14 31.12 -12.55 -2.61
CA TYR A 14 29.83 -12.78 -2.00
C TYR A 14 28.81 -11.69 -2.36
N GLY A 15 29.17 -10.76 -3.26
CA GLY A 15 28.27 -9.73 -3.76
C GLY A 15 27.26 -10.26 -4.76
N LEU A 16 26.51 -9.36 -5.40
CA LEU A 16 25.55 -9.71 -6.45
C LEU A 16 26.28 -10.30 -7.64
N GLY A 17 26.03 -11.58 -7.97
CA GLY A 17 26.77 -12.34 -8.98
C GLY A 17 28.19 -12.73 -8.57
N GLY A 18 28.50 -12.72 -7.26
CA GLY A 18 29.83 -12.99 -6.72
C GLY A 18 30.37 -14.40 -7.03
N SER A 19 31.70 -14.50 -7.15
CA SER A 19 32.38 -15.70 -7.63
C SER A 19 32.37 -16.90 -6.67
N GLU A 20 32.07 -16.70 -5.38
CA GLU A 20 32.04 -17.75 -4.34
C GLU A 20 30.61 -18.05 -3.84
N LEU A 21 29.56 -17.56 -4.55
CA LEU A 21 28.17 -17.91 -4.22
C LEU A 21 27.92 -19.40 -4.45
N ALA A 22 27.21 -20.03 -3.52
CA ALA A 22 26.82 -21.45 -3.62
C ALA A 22 25.50 -21.65 -4.42
N PHE A 23 24.94 -20.60 -4.97
CA PHE A 23 23.70 -20.58 -5.73
C PHE A 23 23.83 -19.59 -6.89
N ASP A 24 23.00 -19.73 -7.91
CA ASP A 24 22.92 -18.84 -9.06
C ASP A 24 22.07 -17.59 -8.71
N GLY A 25 22.71 -16.64 -8.01
CA GLY A 25 22.10 -15.36 -7.64
C GLY A 25 22.16 -14.35 -8.80
N PRO A 26 21.29 -13.33 -8.79
CA PRO A 26 21.34 -12.30 -9.82
C PRO A 26 22.53 -11.38 -9.66
N THR A 27 22.97 -10.82 -10.77
CA THR A 27 23.82 -9.64 -10.78
C THR A 27 23.01 -8.39 -10.49
N LYS A 28 23.66 -7.28 -10.16
CA LYS A 28 22.97 -6.00 -9.92
C LYS A 28 22.18 -5.52 -11.13
N ASP A 29 22.73 -5.71 -12.33
CA ASP A 29 22.12 -5.28 -13.59
C ASP A 29 20.90 -6.14 -14.00
N GLU A 30 20.74 -7.32 -13.41
CA GLU A 30 19.57 -8.17 -13.61
C GLU A 30 18.40 -7.78 -12.70
N ILE A 31 18.63 -6.99 -11.64
CA ILE A 31 17.54 -6.43 -10.83
C ILE A 31 16.88 -5.30 -11.63
N VAL A 32 15.56 -5.34 -11.74
CA VAL A 32 14.78 -4.29 -12.44
C VAL A 32 15.11 -2.92 -11.84
N PRO A 33 15.62 -1.96 -12.62
CA PRO A 33 16.13 -0.69 -12.09
C PRO A 33 15.11 0.10 -11.28
N GLN A 34 13.85 0.13 -11.71
CA GLN A 34 12.75 0.80 -11.01
C GLN A 34 12.58 0.22 -9.59
N PHE A 35 12.62 -1.11 -9.46
CA PHE A 35 12.47 -1.80 -8.18
C PHE A 35 13.67 -1.63 -7.26
N LEU A 36 14.87 -1.57 -7.83
CA LEU A 36 16.09 -1.35 -7.05
C LEU A 36 16.17 0.08 -6.52
N GLU A 37 15.78 1.09 -7.32
CA GLU A 37 15.81 2.49 -6.90
C GLU A 37 14.86 2.76 -5.70
N GLU A 38 13.77 2.01 -5.56
CA GLU A 38 12.90 2.06 -4.37
C GLU A 38 13.62 1.74 -3.05
N CYS A 39 14.71 0.99 -3.12
CA CYS A 39 15.51 0.58 -1.97
C CYS A 39 16.61 1.58 -1.60
N ARG A 40 16.68 2.71 -2.32
CA ARG A 40 17.69 3.74 -2.13
C ARG A 40 17.21 4.86 -1.22
N LEU A 41 18.02 5.21 -0.23
CA LEU A 41 17.76 6.30 0.68
C LEU A 41 19.04 7.12 0.89
N ASN A 42 18.97 8.44 0.70
CA ASN A 42 20.11 9.35 0.86
C ASN A 42 21.38 8.93 0.06
N GLY A 43 21.17 8.35 -1.11
CA GLY A 43 22.26 7.98 -2.03
C GLY A 43 22.86 6.59 -1.81
N ALA A 44 22.41 5.82 -0.81
CA ALA A 44 22.86 4.45 -0.53
C ALA A 44 21.68 3.47 -0.56
N TYR A 45 21.94 2.20 -0.84
CA TYR A 45 20.95 1.14 -0.78
C TYR A 45 20.87 0.55 0.62
N TYR A 46 19.65 0.43 1.16
CA TYR A 46 19.39 -0.12 2.51
C TYR A 46 18.52 -1.38 2.49
N ALA A 47 18.07 -1.80 1.33
CA ALA A 47 17.28 -2.99 1.15
C ALA A 47 17.54 -3.62 -0.23
N LEU A 48 17.11 -4.89 -0.40
CA LEU A 48 16.92 -5.53 -1.68
C LEU A 48 15.43 -5.61 -1.98
N PRO A 49 14.97 -5.32 -3.20
CA PRO A 49 13.60 -5.62 -3.58
C PRO A 49 13.39 -7.12 -3.50
N TYR A 50 12.25 -7.58 -2.98
CA TYR A 50 11.97 -9.02 -2.87
C TYR A 50 10.87 -9.43 -3.83
N MET A 51 9.74 -8.77 -3.78
CA MET A 51 8.59 -8.95 -4.65
C MET A 51 7.98 -7.60 -4.97
N ARG A 52 7.35 -7.46 -6.14
CA ARG A 52 6.67 -6.23 -6.52
C ARG A 52 5.25 -6.49 -6.98
N SER A 53 4.41 -5.52 -6.68
CA SER A 53 3.02 -5.43 -7.09
C SER A 53 2.68 -3.98 -7.42
N THR A 54 1.50 -3.77 -7.96
CA THR A 54 0.85 -2.47 -8.06
C THR A 54 -0.59 -2.63 -7.56
N GLU A 55 -1.44 -1.66 -7.79
CA GLU A 55 -2.89 -1.81 -7.63
C GLU A 55 -3.55 -1.99 -8.98
N ALA A 56 -4.60 -2.80 -9.02
CA ALA A 56 -5.43 -3.02 -10.19
C ALA A 56 -6.90 -2.74 -9.85
N CYS A 57 -7.68 -2.38 -10.87
CA CYS A 57 -9.13 -2.28 -10.79
C CYS A 57 -9.76 -3.58 -11.31
N TYR A 58 -10.37 -4.33 -10.43
CA TYR A 58 -11.14 -5.54 -10.74
C TYR A 58 -12.59 -5.16 -10.96
N VAL A 59 -13.18 -5.60 -12.06
CA VAL A 59 -14.47 -5.12 -12.53
C VAL A 59 -15.44 -6.28 -12.70
N ASN A 60 -16.65 -6.15 -12.16
CA ASN A 60 -17.77 -6.98 -12.50
C ASN A 60 -18.35 -6.49 -13.85
N LYS A 61 -17.95 -7.15 -14.94
CA LYS A 61 -18.27 -6.77 -16.30
C LYS A 61 -19.76 -6.82 -16.57
N ASP A 62 -20.43 -7.88 -16.10
CA ASP A 62 -21.86 -8.09 -16.31
C ASP A 62 -22.70 -6.94 -15.73
N MET A 63 -22.30 -6.36 -14.61
CA MET A 63 -22.97 -5.20 -14.03
C MET A 63 -22.76 -3.93 -14.83
N VAL A 64 -21.55 -3.70 -15.36
CA VAL A 64 -21.25 -2.57 -16.22
C VAL A 64 -22.12 -2.61 -17.48
N GLU A 65 -22.19 -3.76 -18.13
CA GLU A 65 -23.00 -3.98 -19.33
C GLU A 65 -24.50 -3.85 -19.02
N ALA A 66 -24.97 -4.39 -17.89
CA ALA A 66 -26.38 -4.27 -17.47
C ALA A 66 -26.82 -2.82 -17.21
N LEU A 67 -25.88 -1.95 -16.83
CA LEU A 67 -26.11 -0.50 -16.70
C LEU A 67 -26.05 0.23 -18.04
N GLY A 68 -25.75 -0.46 -19.13
CA GLY A 68 -25.71 0.11 -20.48
C GLY A 68 -24.37 0.75 -20.87
N PHE A 69 -23.31 0.46 -20.12
CA PHE A 69 -21.95 0.95 -20.42
C PHE A 69 -21.16 -0.13 -21.14
N ALA A 70 -20.20 0.31 -21.97
CA ALA A 70 -19.19 -0.55 -22.57
C ALA A 70 -17.85 -0.28 -21.89
N LEU A 71 -17.17 -1.33 -21.46
CA LEU A 71 -15.81 -1.22 -20.93
C LEU A 71 -14.86 -0.73 -22.01
N PRO A 72 -13.95 0.23 -21.71
CA PRO A 72 -12.88 0.60 -22.63
C PRO A 72 -11.93 -0.58 -22.84
N GLU A 73 -11.11 -0.53 -23.90
CA GLU A 73 -10.22 -1.63 -24.27
C GLU A 73 -9.08 -1.79 -23.27
N ASP A 74 -8.38 -0.70 -22.91
CA ASP A 74 -7.12 -0.79 -22.16
C ASP A 74 -7.15 -0.12 -20.78
N THR A 75 -7.79 1.04 -20.63
CA THR A 75 -7.66 1.87 -19.43
C THR A 75 -8.98 2.50 -19.02
N LEU A 76 -9.32 2.36 -17.75
CA LEU A 76 -10.45 3.05 -17.13
C LEU A 76 -10.07 4.48 -16.76
N THR A 77 -11.00 5.42 -16.92
CA THR A 77 -10.87 6.78 -16.40
C THR A 77 -11.63 6.95 -15.08
N TRP A 78 -11.22 7.91 -14.26
CA TRP A 78 -12.00 8.30 -13.07
C TRP A 78 -13.43 8.69 -13.43
N ASP A 79 -13.61 9.44 -14.52
CA ASP A 79 -14.94 9.83 -15.00
C ASP A 79 -15.81 8.62 -15.34
N PHE A 80 -15.24 7.60 -15.98
CA PHE A 80 -15.97 6.36 -16.27
C PHE A 80 -16.41 5.64 -14.99
N ILE A 81 -15.50 5.50 -14.03
CA ILE A 81 -15.82 4.89 -12.73
C ILE A 81 -16.97 5.63 -12.05
N TRP A 82 -16.92 6.97 -12.02
CA TRP A 82 -17.95 7.77 -11.39
C TRP A 82 -19.28 7.67 -12.11
N GLN A 83 -19.33 7.75 -13.44
CA GLN A 83 -20.54 7.64 -14.24
C GLN A 83 -21.25 6.30 -14.03
N VAL A 84 -20.53 5.19 -14.10
CA VAL A 84 -21.11 3.85 -13.89
C VAL A 84 -21.57 3.68 -12.44
N SER A 85 -20.76 4.14 -11.48
CA SER A 85 -21.09 4.02 -10.06
C SER A 85 -22.31 4.86 -9.66
N GLU A 86 -22.47 6.06 -10.22
CA GLU A 86 -23.66 6.90 -10.02
C GLU A 86 -24.89 6.31 -10.71
N ALA A 87 -24.73 5.73 -11.91
CA ALA A 87 -25.82 5.02 -12.57
C ALA A 87 -26.31 3.83 -11.72
N ALA A 88 -25.40 3.09 -11.09
CA ALA A 88 -25.76 2.04 -10.16
C ALA A 88 -26.47 2.58 -8.92
N ALA A 89 -25.97 3.68 -8.35
CA ALA A 89 -26.59 4.33 -7.20
C ALA A 89 -28.01 4.88 -7.52
N ALA A 90 -28.25 5.30 -8.77
CA ALA A 90 -29.56 5.76 -9.24
C ALA A 90 -30.61 4.63 -9.32
N THR A 91 -30.22 3.36 -9.27
CA THR A 91 -31.14 2.21 -9.22
C THR A 91 -31.78 2.02 -7.85
N LYS A 92 -31.52 2.89 -6.88
CA LYS A 92 -32.00 2.81 -5.51
C LYS A 92 -33.52 2.65 -5.44
N GLY A 93 -33.97 1.49 -4.95
CA GLY A 93 -35.36 1.20 -4.73
C GLY A 93 -35.99 1.92 -3.54
N ALA A 94 -37.31 1.78 -3.38
CA ALA A 94 -38.04 2.32 -2.21
C ALA A 94 -37.55 1.75 -0.87
N ASP A 95 -36.95 0.58 -0.89
CA ASP A 95 -36.31 -0.08 0.26
C ASP A 95 -34.92 0.47 0.57
N GLY A 96 -34.40 1.41 -0.24
CA GLY A 96 -33.09 2.01 -0.07
C GLY A 96 -31.92 1.18 -0.59
N VAL A 97 -32.20 0.09 -1.32
CA VAL A 97 -31.21 -0.83 -1.85
C VAL A 97 -30.92 -0.52 -3.32
N TYR A 98 -29.65 -0.55 -3.72
CA TYR A 98 -29.23 -0.52 -5.13
C TYR A 98 -29.35 -1.95 -5.70
N SER A 99 -29.86 -2.07 -6.92
CA SER A 99 -29.99 -3.35 -7.59
C SER A 99 -29.55 -3.26 -9.05
N VAL A 100 -28.51 -4.00 -9.39
CA VAL A 100 -27.98 -4.08 -10.76
C VAL A 100 -27.97 -5.55 -11.18
N ASN A 101 -28.45 -5.85 -12.37
CA ASN A 101 -28.53 -7.22 -12.90
C ASN A 101 -29.19 -8.23 -11.91
N GLY A 102 -30.17 -7.78 -11.12
CA GLY A 102 -30.83 -8.60 -10.10
C GLY A 102 -30.01 -8.83 -8.82
N GLN A 103 -28.79 -8.30 -8.74
CA GLN A 103 -27.93 -8.39 -7.58
C GLN A 103 -28.04 -7.14 -6.71
N LYS A 104 -27.91 -7.33 -5.39
CA LYS A 104 -27.89 -6.23 -4.43
C LYS A 104 -26.49 -5.63 -4.37
N VAL A 105 -26.34 -4.40 -4.84
CA VAL A 105 -25.09 -3.63 -4.72
C VAL A 105 -25.09 -2.87 -3.41
N LEU A 106 -24.05 -3.02 -2.61
CA LEU A 106 -23.86 -2.27 -1.36
C LEU A 106 -23.11 -0.99 -1.59
N ILE A 107 -22.03 -1.07 -2.38
CA ILE A 107 -21.20 0.06 -2.78
C ILE A 107 -20.75 -0.18 -4.21
N PRO A 108 -21.10 0.71 -5.16
CA PRO A 108 -20.68 0.53 -6.54
C PRO A 108 -19.17 0.52 -6.74
N PHE A 109 -18.43 1.42 -6.08
CA PHE A 109 -16.98 1.52 -6.17
C PHE A 109 -16.32 1.43 -4.80
N LEU A 110 -15.35 0.52 -4.68
CA LEU A 110 -14.50 0.30 -3.51
C LEU A 110 -13.04 0.51 -3.84
N TYR A 111 -12.32 1.22 -2.98
CA TYR A 111 -10.88 1.36 -3.05
C TYR A 111 -10.27 0.96 -1.71
N LYS A 112 -9.39 -0.06 -1.71
CA LYS A 112 -8.84 -0.64 -0.46
C LYS A 112 -7.98 0.35 0.31
N SER A 113 -7.00 0.92 -0.35
CA SER A 113 -5.98 1.80 0.25
C SER A 113 -6.29 3.26 -0.08
N THR A 114 -7.05 3.93 0.79
CA THR A 114 -7.42 5.33 0.59
C THR A 114 -6.21 6.27 0.52
N ASP A 115 -5.10 5.91 1.18
CA ASP A 115 -3.82 6.61 1.05
C ASP A 115 -3.23 6.49 -0.36
N ASN A 116 -3.22 5.29 -0.94
CA ASN A 116 -2.81 5.10 -2.33
C ASN A 116 -3.73 5.82 -3.31
N MET A 117 -5.05 5.78 -3.09
CA MET A 117 -6.01 6.51 -3.91
C MET A 117 -5.65 8.00 -4.00
N MET A 118 -5.45 8.66 -2.85
CA MET A 118 -5.05 10.07 -2.82
C MET A 118 -3.69 10.30 -3.51
N ILE A 119 -2.70 9.48 -3.21
CA ILE A 119 -1.35 9.61 -3.76
C ILE A 119 -1.35 9.44 -5.28
N GLN A 120 -2.08 8.46 -5.81
CA GLN A 120 -2.17 8.22 -7.25
C GLN A 120 -2.92 9.34 -7.96
N MET A 121 -4.06 9.80 -7.42
CA MET A 121 -4.78 10.93 -7.98
C MET A 121 -3.91 12.20 -8.06
N LEU A 122 -3.16 12.51 -6.99
CA LEU A 122 -2.24 13.65 -6.98
C LEU A 122 -1.11 13.47 -7.99
N LYS A 123 -0.54 12.27 -8.09
CA LYS A 123 0.52 11.97 -9.05
C LYS A 123 0.04 12.11 -10.50
N GLN A 124 -1.13 11.59 -10.82
CA GLN A 124 -1.75 11.68 -12.14
C GLN A 124 -2.06 13.13 -12.55
N LEU A 125 -2.32 14.02 -11.59
CA LEU A 125 -2.59 15.44 -11.80
C LEU A 125 -1.34 16.32 -11.68
N ASP A 126 -0.15 15.73 -11.57
CA ASP A 126 1.12 16.43 -11.31
C ASP A 126 1.03 17.38 -10.10
N ALA A 127 0.27 17.00 -9.08
CA ALA A 127 0.04 17.78 -7.89
C ALA A 127 0.97 17.34 -6.75
N GLY A 128 1.27 18.28 -5.85
CA GLY A 128 2.21 18.06 -4.76
C GLY A 128 1.67 17.11 -3.69
N TYR A 129 2.47 16.09 -3.34
CA TYR A 129 2.29 15.23 -2.18
C TYR A 129 3.41 15.42 -1.16
N SER A 130 4.65 15.21 -1.56
CA SER A 130 5.85 15.49 -0.76
C SER A 130 7.08 15.71 -1.64
N THR A 131 8.09 16.37 -1.08
CA THR A 131 9.39 16.47 -1.73
C THR A 131 10.33 15.34 -1.27
N PRO A 132 11.38 15.00 -2.05
CA PRO A 132 12.41 14.05 -1.61
C PRO A 132 13.11 14.42 -0.30
N SER A 133 13.15 15.72 0.04
CA SER A 133 13.70 16.22 1.29
C SER A 133 12.72 16.20 2.47
N GLY A 134 11.50 15.68 2.30
CA GLY A 134 10.48 15.58 3.34
C GLY A 134 9.59 16.80 3.50
N GLY A 135 9.60 17.72 2.53
CA GLY A 135 8.64 18.85 2.52
C GLY A 135 7.22 18.33 2.25
N ILE A 136 6.27 18.68 3.11
CA ILE A 136 4.87 18.29 2.99
C ILE A 136 4.18 19.21 1.98
N GLN A 137 3.54 18.63 0.97
CA GLN A 137 2.81 19.33 -0.08
C GLN A 137 1.35 18.85 -0.23
N LEU A 138 0.93 17.88 0.58
CA LEU A 138 -0.40 17.26 0.52
C LEU A 138 -1.55 18.26 0.67
N PHE A 139 -1.38 19.30 1.50
CA PHE A 139 -2.45 20.25 1.82
C PHE A 139 -2.47 21.41 0.83
N ASN A 140 -2.99 21.16 -0.37
CA ASN A 140 -3.01 22.10 -1.50
C ASN A 140 -4.41 22.20 -2.14
N ASP A 141 -4.59 23.13 -3.08
CA ASP A 141 -5.87 23.38 -3.73
C ASP A 141 -6.35 22.18 -4.57
N THR A 142 -5.44 21.42 -5.20
CA THR A 142 -5.81 20.21 -5.96
C THR A 142 -6.34 19.13 -5.03
N THR A 143 -5.72 18.93 -3.87
CA THR A 143 -6.23 18.01 -2.84
C THR A 143 -7.59 18.45 -2.32
N GLU A 144 -7.80 19.77 -2.10
CA GLU A 144 -9.11 20.34 -1.71
C GLU A 144 -10.17 20.00 -2.74
N GLN A 145 -9.89 20.21 -4.02
CA GLN A 145 -10.83 19.90 -5.11
C GLN A 145 -11.14 18.40 -5.18
N LEU A 146 -10.13 17.54 -5.14
CA LEU A 146 -10.32 16.08 -5.13
C LEU A 146 -11.21 15.62 -3.96
N LEU A 147 -11.00 16.17 -2.77
CA LEU A 147 -11.79 15.83 -1.59
C LEU A 147 -13.26 16.26 -1.74
N LEU A 148 -13.52 17.43 -2.34
CA LEU A 148 -14.88 17.90 -2.62
C LEU A 148 -15.56 17.02 -3.66
N ASP A 149 -14.86 16.63 -4.73
CA ASP A 149 -15.37 15.74 -5.76
C ASP A 149 -15.70 14.35 -5.20
N ILE A 150 -14.78 13.76 -4.42
CA ILE A 150 -15.00 12.48 -3.71
C ILE A 150 -16.21 12.58 -2.77
N ALA A 151 -16.35 13.67 -2.03
CA ALA A 151 -17.51 13.90 -1.16
C ALA A 151 -18.81 13.97 -1.97
N GLY A 152 -18.79 14.60 -3.16
CA GLY A 152 -19.92 14.64 -4.09
C GLY A 152 -20.35 13.24 -4.52
N HIS A 153 -19.43 12.42 -5.01
CA HIS A 153 -19.69 11.04 -5.43
C HIS A 153 -20.13 10.14 -4.25
N ALA A 154 -19.55 10.33 -3.08
CA ALA A 154 -20.00 9.64 -1.86
C ALA A 154 -21.43 10.06 -1.47
N GLY A 155 -21.78 11.36 -1.66
CA GLY A 155 -23.13 11.88 -1.45
C GLY A 155 -24.15 11.29 -2.41
N ALA A 156 -23.76 11.05 -3.64
CA ALA A 156 -24.56 10.38 -4.65
C ALA A 156 -24.71 8.85 -4.40
N GLY A 157 -23.90 8.28 -3.49
CA GLY A 157 -23.92 6.84 -3.17
C GLY A 157 -23.03 5.99 -4.08
N ALA A 158 -22.21 6.61 -4.92
CA ALA A 158 -21.32 5.94 -5.85
C ALA A 158 -20.08 5.32 -5.16
N PHE A 159 -19.63 5.95 -4.08
CA PHE A 159 -18.40 5.59 -3.34
C PHE A 159 -18.63 5.58 -1.83
N SER A 160 -17.93 4.70 -1.14
CA SER A 160 -17.83 4.75 0.31
C SER A 160 -16.55 4.09 0.80
N THR A 161 -16.06 4.56 1.95
CA THR A 161 -15.02 3.89 2.71
C THR A 161 -15.66 3.17 3.89
N PHE A 162 -15.25 1.93 4.10
CA PHE A 162 -15.65 1.18 5.28
C PHE A 162 -14.43 0.77 6.07
N LYS A 163 -14.46 0.98 7.36
CA LYS A 163 -13.72 0.12 8.29
C LYS A 163 -14.49 -1.19 8.49
N ILE A 164 -14.79 -1.89 7.40
CA ILE A 164 -15.31 -3.24 7.50
C ILE A 164 -14.10 -4.17 7.66
N SER A 165 -14.24 -5.12 8.55
CA SER A 165 -13.41 -6.32 8.55
C SER A 165 -13.72 -7.09 7.26
N GLY A 166 -12.94 -6.92 6.23
CA GLY A 166 -13.14 -7.58 4.95
C GLY A 166 -12.28 -6.93 3.87
N TYR A 167 -12.06 -7.70 2.82
CA TYR A 167 -11.32 -7.28 1.64
C TYR A 167 -12.31 -6.90 0.54
N PRO A 168 -11.96 -6.01 -0.41
CA PRO A 168 -12.79 -5.71 -1.58
C PRO A 168 -13.22 -6.95 -2.35
N ALA A 169 -12.38 -7.98 -2.38
CA ALA A 169 -12.68 -9.30 -2.96
C ALA A 169 -13.99 -9.89 -2.44
N ASN A 170 -14.27 -9.80 -1.14
CA ASN A 170 -15.49 -10.33 -0.55
C ASN A 170 -16.75 -9.67 -1.12
N PHE A 171 -16.69 -8.36 -1.34
CA PHE A 171 -17.80 -7.61 -1.94
C PHE A 171 -17.92 -7.85 -3.44
N LEU A 172 -16.79 -7.93 -4.15
CA LEU A 172 -16.78 -8.20 -5.58
C LEU A 172 -17.36 -9.60 -5.86
N ASN A 173 -16.84 -10.63 -5.18
CA ASN A 173 -17.22 -12.02 -5.38
C ASN A 173 -18.68 -12.30 -4.98
N ALA A 174 -19.22 -11.55 -4.02
CA ALA A 174 -20.63 -11.58 -3.65
C ALA A 174 -21.54 -10.71 -4.55
N GLY A 175 -21.02 -10.12 -5.65
CA GLY A 175 -21.78 -9.23 -6.52
C GLY A 175 -22.28 -7.96 -5.83
N GLN A 176 -21.61 -7.51 -4.77
CA GLN A 176 -22.02 -6.36 -3.94
C GLN A 176 -21.31 -5.06 -4.28
N CYS A 177 -20.32 -5.09 -5.19
CA CYS A 177 -19.70 -3.93 -5.82
C CYS A 177 -19.46 -4.18 -7.31
N ILE A 178 -19.19 -3.12 -8.06
CA ILE A 178 -18.93 -3.17 -9.50
C ILE A 178 -17.43 -3.06 -9.76
N PHE A 179 -16.80 -2.11 -9.08
CA PHE A 179 -15.36 -1.83 -9.17
C PHE A 179 -14.71 -2.02 -7.81
N ALA A 180 -13.65 -2.81 -7.78
CA ALA A 180 -12.83 -3.05 -6.60
C ALA A 180 -11.37 -2.76 -6.92
N VAL A 181 -10.77 -1.72 -6.31
CA VAL A 181 -9.33 -1.48 -6.43
C VAL A 181 -8.62 -2.08 -5.24
N ASP A 182 -7.70 -2.98 -5.51
CA ASP A 182 -6.81 -3.61 -4.52
C ASP A 182 -5.46 -3.97 -5.17
N SER A 183 -4.51 -4.41 -4.35
CA SER A 183 -3.20 -4.86 -4.81
C SER A 183 -3.29 -6.02 -5.81
N THR A 184 -2.43 -6.02 -6.82
CA THR A 184 -2.23 -7.20 -7.69
C THR A 184 -1.79 -8.42 -6.89
N ALA A 185 -1.10 -8.24 -5.76
CA ALA A 185 -0.74 -9.31 -4.84
C ALA A 185 -1.96 -10.06 -4.26
N GLY A 186 -3.13 -9.40 -4.22
CA GLY A 186 -4.38 -10.00 -3.78
C GLY A 186 -5.23 -10.61 -4.91
N ALA A 187 -4.73 -10.67 -6.13
CA ALA A 187 -5.50 -11.13 -7.29
C ALA A 187 -6.00 -12.57 -7.19
N THR A 188 -5.33 -13.40 -6.40
CA THR A 188 -5.73 -14.78 -6.09
C THR A 188 -7.12 -14.87 -5.40
N TRP A 189 -7.57 -13.77 -4.81
CA TRP A 189 -8.85 -13.67 -4.09
C TRP A 189 -9.96 -13.01 -4.91
N MET A 190 -9.66 -12.45 -6.09
CA MET A 190 -10.56 -11.64 -6.90
C MET A 190 -11.27 -12.47 -7.94
N GLY A 191 -12.60 -12.32 -8.04
CA GLY A 191 -13.45 -13.01 -9.03
C GLY A 191 -14.20 -14.21 -8.46
N CYS A 192 -15.26 -14.61 -9.15
CA CYS A 192 -16.14 -15.69 -8.69
C CYS A 192 -15.45 -17.07 -8.72
N ASP A 193 -14.42 -17.25 -9.56
CA ASP A 193 -13.64 -18.49 -9.67
C ASP A 193 -12.30 -18.42 -8.93
N ALA A 194 -12.18 -17.45 -8.00
CA ALA A 194 -10.96 -17.26 -7.23
C ALA A 194 -10.57 -18.52 -6.45
N PRO A 195 -9.30 -18.98 -6.53
CA PRO A 195 -8.85 -20.18 -5.81
C PRO A 195 -8.89 -20.02 -4.30
N LEU A 196 -8.82 -18.78 -3.79
CA LEU A 196 -8.96 -18.45 -2.38
C LEU A 196 -10.17 -17.55 -2.17
N VAL A 197 -10.99 -17.87 -1.18
CA VAL A 197 -12.17 -17.07 -0.80
C VAL A 197 -12.26 -16.96 0.72
N ASP A 198 -12.76 -15.80 1.19
CA ASP A 198 -12.96 -15.50 2.61
C ASP A 198 -14.45 -15.20 2.92
N ILE A 199 -15.34 -15.75 2.10
CA ILE A 199 -16.82 -15.71 2.27
C ILE A 199 -17.38 -17.10 2.10
N ASP A 200 -18.65 -17.27 2.51
CA ASP A 200 -19.34 -18.53 2.26
C ASP A 200 -19.44 -18.77 0.75
N PRO A 201 -19.04 -19.95 0.23
CA PRO A 201 -19.18 -20.29 -1.19
C PRO A 201 -20.59 -20.09 -1.76
N ASP A 202 -21.63 -20.23 -0.93
CA ASP A 202 -23.02 -19.99 -1.33
C ASP A 202 -23.35 -18.49 -1.54
N GLU A 203 -22.47 -17.59 -1.09
CA GLU A 203 -22.60 -16.15 -1.31
C GLU A 203 -21.91 -15.68 -2.60
N ILE A 204 -21.09 -16.52 -3.23
CA ILE A 204 -20.39 -16.19 -4.48
C ILE A 204 -21.39 -16.12 -5.63
N VAL A 205 -21.27 -15.04 -6.41
CA VAL A 205 -22.13 -14.79 -7.57
C VAL A 205 -21.30 -14.94 -8.84
N PRO A 206 -21.72 -15.75 -9.82
CA PRO A 206 -21.00 -15.90 -11.08
C PRO A 206 -21.11 -14.61 -11.92
N PHE A 207 -19.98 -14.13 -12.44
CA PHE A 207 -19.84 -13.01 -13.37
C PHE A 207 -18.48 -13.05 -14.06
N GLU A 208 -18.34 -12.35 -15.17
CA GLU A 208 -17.05 -12.18 -15.83
C GLU A 208 -16.27 -11.05 -15.13
N THR A 209 -15.06 -11.39 -14.66
CA THR A 209 -14.13 -10.41 -14.04
C THR A 209 -13.18 -9.86 -15.10
N ALA A 210 -13.08 -8.53 -15.21
CA ALA A 210 -12.04 -7.85 -15.98
C ALA A 210 -10.99 -7.22 -15.06
N VAL A 211 -9.74 -7.16 -15.52
CA VAL A 211 -8.60 -6.59 -14.79
C VAL A 211 -8.07 -5.38 -15.57
N TYR A 212 -8.03 -4.23 -14.93
CA TYR A 212 -7.56 -2.99 -15.49
C TYR A 212 -6.50 -2.33 -14.61
N PRO A 213 -5.64 -1.46 -15.17
CA PRO A 213 -4.91 -0.49 -14.36
C PRO A 213 -5.86 0.30 -13.44
N VAL A 214 -5.36 0.85 -12.34
CA VAL A 214 -6.13 1.81 -11.54
C VAL A 214 -6.67 2.92 -12.45
N PRO A 215 -7.85 3.50 -12.15
CA PRO A 215 -8.41 4.55 -13.00
C PRO A 215 -7.45 5.71 -13.20
N GLN A 216 -7.45 6.30 -14.38
CA GLN A 216 -6.56 7.39 -14.78
C GLN A 216 -7.34 8.66 -15.09
N PHE A 217 -6.75 9.84 -14.83
CA PHE A 217 -7.26 11.10 -15.38
C PHE A 217 -6.85 11.28 -16.84
N ASP A 218 -5.64 10.84 -17.20
CA ASP A 218 -5.13 10.80 -18.56
C ASP A 218 -4.70 9.36 -18.92
N PRO A 219 -5.49 8.64 -19.73
CA PRO A 219 -5.18 7.27 -20.12
C PRO A 219 -3.98 7.16 -21.07
N GLU A 220 -3.55 8.25 -21.72
CA GLU A 220 -2.36 8.24 -22.60
C GLU A 220 -1.04 8.31 -21.79
N HIS A 221 -1.10 8.77 -20.54
CA HIS A 221 0.06 8.88 -19.64
C HIS A 221 -0.26 8.28 -18.28
N PRO A 222 -0.46 6.94 -18.21
CA PRO A 222 -0.87 6.30 -16.97
C PRO A 222 0.21 6.43 -15.88
N GLN A 223 -0.25 6.51 -14.64
CA GLN A 223 0.61 6.54 -13.45
C GLN A 223 0.06 5.57 -12.43
N MET A 224 0.88 4.61 -12.01
CA MET A 224 0.52 3.58 -11.03
C MET A 224 1.54 3.52 -9.91
N ILE A 225 1.08 3.32 -8.69
CA ILE A 225 2.00 3.19 -7.56
C ILE A 225 2.69 1.82 -7.59
N SER A 226 4.03 1.83 -7.53
CA SER A 226 4.79 0.60 -7.24
C SER A 226 4.75 0.31 -5.75
N GLN A 227 4.56 -0.95 -5.41
CA GLN A 227 4.53 -1.43 -4.03
C GLN A 227 5.07 -2.85 -3.93
N GLY A 228 5.29 -3.31 -2.71
CA GLY A 228 5.78 -4.65 -2.45
C GLY A 228 6.89 -4.67 -1.39
N PRO A 229 7.17 -5.85 -0.82
CA PRO A 229 8.16 -5.99 0.23
C PRO A 229 9.59 -5.86 -0.29
N SER A 230 10.45 -5.27 0.53
CA SER A 230 11.89 -5.28 0.39
C SER A 230 12.53 -5.83 1.66
N VAL A 231 13.69 -6.48 1.53
CA VAL A 231 14.43 -7.09 2.64
C VAL A 231 15.58 -6.18 3.04
N CYS A 232 15.64 -5.80 4.31
CA CYS A 232 16.76 -5.07 4.89
C CYS A 232 17.52 -5.95 5.89
N ILE A 233 18.81 -5.66 6.10
CA ILE A 233 19.69 -6.38 7.00
C ILE A 233 20.00 -5.50 8.20
N PHE A 234 19.73 -6.00 9.40
CA PHE A 234 20.12 -5.31 10.62
C PHE A 234 21.58 -5.57 10.95
N ASN A 235 22.29 -4.53 11.37
CA ASN A 235 23.66 -4.65 11.83
C ASN A 235 23.74 -5.57 13.07
N LYS A 236 24.77 -6.40 13.10
CA LYS A 236 25.10 -7.35 14.17
C LYS A 236 26.54 -7.14 14.63
N ASP A 237 26.82 -7.56 15.85
CA ASP A 237 28.19 -7.50 16.41
C ASP A 237 29.12 -8.52 15.71
N ASP A 238 28.59 -9.66 15.27
CA ASP A 238 29.30 -10.63 14.46
C ASP A 238 29.13 -10.37 12.97
N PRO A 239 30.18 -10.01 12.23
CA PRO A 239 30.11 -9.80 10.78
C PRO A 239 29.67 -11.04 9.99
N GLN A 240 29.85 -12.25 10.55
CA GLN A 240 29.39 -13.47 9.90
C GLN A 240 27.86 -13.61 9.89
N GLU A 241 27.20 -13.10 10.92
CA GLU A 241 25.73 -13.04 10.93
C GLU A 241 25.20 -12.07 9.85
N VAL A 242 25.90 -10.95 9.63
CA VAL A 242 25.55 -10.00 8.55
C VAL A 242 25.75 -10.66 7.20
N LEU A 243 26.90 -11.33 6.98
CA LEU A 243 27.18 -12.05 5.74
C LEU A 243 26.17 -13.17 5.48
N ALA A 244 25.82 -13.97 6.49
CA ALA A 244 24.82 -15.01 6.35
C ALA A 244 23.43 -14.44 5.97
N SER A 245 23.05 -13.33 6.60
CA SER A 245 21.79 -12.62 6.27
C SER A 245 21.82 -12.09 4.84
N TRP A 246 22.96 -11.58 4.39
CA TRP A 246 23.18 -11.10 3.03
C TRP A 246 23.05 -12.22 1.99
N LEU A 247 23.70 -13.36 2.23
CA LEU A 247 23.58 -14.52 1.36
C LEU A 247 22.16 -15.05 1.30
N PHE A 248 21.45 -15.07 2.43
CA PHE A 248 20.04 -15.45 2.43
C PHE A 248 19.17 -14.47 1.65
N ALA A 249 19.38 -13.15 1.81
CA ALA A 249 18.65 -12.13 1.06
C ALA A 249 18.86 -12.29 -0.45
N GLN A 250 20.10 -12.57 -0.90
CA GLN A 250 20.39 -12.88 -2.31
C GLN A 250 19.73 -14.17 -2.80
N TYR A 251 19.72 -15.22 -1.94
CA TYR A 251 19.08 -16.48 -2.28
C TYR A 251 17.58 -16.29 -2.58
N LEU A 252 16.91 -15.39 -1.88
CA LEU A 252 15.51 -15.05 -2.16
C LEU A 252 15.30 -14.44 -3.56
N LEU A 253 16.36 -13.97 -4.21
CA LEU A 253 16.31 -13.39 -5.55
C LEU A 253 16.71 -14.40 -6.65
N THR A 254 16.98 -15.67 -6.32
CA THR A 254 17.22 -16.70 -7.33
C THR A 254 15.97 -16.95 -8.16
N ASP A 255 16.14 -17.32 -9.42
CA ASP A 255 15.02 -17.53 -10.36
C ASP A 255 13.97 -18.49 -9.79
N SER A 256 14.41 -19.62 -9.21
CA SER A 256 13.52 -20.62 -8.63
C SER A 256 12.65 -20.10 -7.48
N VAL A 257 13.20 -19.25 -6.60
CA VAL A 257 12.42 -18.64 -5.51
C VAL A 257 11.48 -17.57 -6.03
N GLN A 258 11.97 -16.74 -6.94
CA GLN A 258 11.19 -15.64 -7.52
C GLN A 258 9.97 -16.18 -8.30
N ILE A 259 10.16 -17.20 -9.14
CA ILE A 259 9.10 -17.81 -9.92
C ILE A 259 8.09 -18.52 -9.01
N ALA A 260 8.56 -19.44 -8.17
CA ALA A 260 7.68 -20.20 -7.29
C ALA A 260 6.80 -19.31 -6.39
N TYR A 261 7.34 -18.17 -5.92
CA TYR A 261 6.56 -17.25 -5.11
C TYR A 261 5.58 -16.42 -5.96
N SER A 262 5.98 -15.99 -7.16
CA SER A 262 5.11 -15.24 -8.07
C SER A 262 3.92 -16.08 -8.56
N GLU A 263 4.09 -17.39 -8.70
CA GLU A 263 3.02 -18.31 -9.06
C GLU A 263 2.00 -18.53 -7.92
N THR A 264 2.36 -18.29 -6.66
CA THR A 264 1.43 -18.42 -5.53
C THR A 264 0.58 -17.17 -5.31
N GLU A 265 1.14 -15.99 -5.57
CA GLU A 265 0.54 -14.69 -5.28
C GLU A 265 0.56 -13.81 -6.54
N GLY A 266 -0.17 -12.71 -6.57
CA GLY A 266 -0.15 -11.76 -7.70
C GLY A 266 1.05 -10.79 -7.71
N TYR A 267 2.19 -11.20 -7.16
CA TYR A 267 3.46 -10.49 -7.27
C TYR A 267 4.19 -10.83 -8.56
N VAL A 268 5.15 -9.99 -8.93
CA VAL A 268 6.06 -10.26 -10.04
C VAL A 268 7.50 -10.43 -9.53
N PRO A 269 8.33 -11.24 -10.22
CA PRO A 269 9.77 -11.34 -9.94
C PRO A 269 10.45 -9.98 -10.08
N VAL A 270 11.43 -9.70 -9.21
CA VAL A 270 12.15 -8.42 -9.22
C VAL A 270 13.38 -8.43 -10.12
N THR A 271 13.70 -9.55 -10.75
CA THR A 271 14.85 -9.68 -11.65
C THR A 271 14.38 -9.92 -13.09
N SER A 272 15.01 -9.24 -14.04
CA SER A 272 14.77 -9.46 -15.47
C SER A 272 15.14 -10.90 -15.89
N LYS A 273 16.11 -11.52 -15.21
CA LYS A 273 16.50 -12.91 -15.43
C LYS A 273 15.33 -13.85 -15.14
N ALA A 274 14.73 -13.79 -13.95
CA ALA A 274 13.56 -14.61 -13.59
C ALA A 274 12.35 -14.32 -14.48
N GLN A 275 12.08 -13.04 -14.77
CA GLN A 275 10.98 -12.64 -15.68
C GLN A 275 11.09 -13.24 -17.08
N ASN A 276 12.31 -13.43 -17.60
CA ASN A 276 12.55 -13.95 -18.96
C ASN A 276 12.82 -15.45 -19.02
N THR A 277 12.69 -16.18 -17.93
CA THR A 277 12.80 -17.66 -17.96
C THR A 277 11.68 -18.26 -18.82
N PRO A 278 11.96 -19.36 -19.54
CA PRO A 278 10.92 -20.06 -20.29
C PRO A 278 9.75 -20.52 -19.39
N GLU A 279 10.04 -20.89 -18.14
CA GLU A 279 9.06 -21.33 -17.14
C GLU A 279 8.08 -20.20 -16.78
N TYR A 280 8.58 -19.04 -16.41
CA TYR A 280 7.72 -17.90 -16.06
C TYR A 280 6.95 -17.34 -17.26
N GLN A 281 7.57 -17.34 -18.45
CA GLN A 281 6.90 -16.93 -19.69
C GLN A 281 5.81 -17.94 -20.11
N ASP A 282 6.00 -19.23 -19.91
CA ASP A 282 4.95 -20.25 -20.09
C ASP A 282 3.79 -19.99 -19.12
N TYR A 283 4.08 -19.77 -17.84
CA TYR A 283 3.06 -19.40 -16.83
C TYR A 283 2.24 -18.16 -17.25
N LEU A 284 2.90 -17.09 -17.65
CA LEU A 284 2.22 -15.87 -18.10
C LEU A 284 1.36 -16.11 -19.35
N SER A 285 1.75 -17.01 -20.25
CA SER A 285 1.03 -17.31 -21.48
C SER A 285 -0.31 -18.05 -21.25
N ARG A 286 -0.53 -18.57 -20.04
CA ARG A 286 -1.70 -19.34 -19.66
C ARG A 286 -2.86 -18.52 -19.07
N ALA A 287 -2.84 -17.20 -19.23
CA ALA A 287 -3.99 -16.38 -18.91
C ALA A 287 -5.22 -16.85 -19.72
N GLY A 288 -6.29 -17.24 -19.01
CA GLY A 288 -7.49 -17.82 -19.62
C GLY A 288 -7.58 -19.35 -19.55
N GLU A 289 -6.54 -20.02 -19.03
CA GLU A 289 -6.55 -21.44 -18.71
C GLU A 289 -6.69 -21.60 -17.19
N ASP A 290 -7.93 -21.58 -16.66
CA ASP A 290 -8.15 -21.74 -15.22
C ASP A 290 -8.10 -23.24 -14.87
N ASP A 291 -7.07 -23.61 -14.09
CA ASP A 291 -6.84 -24.94 -13.54
C ASP A 291 -6.24 -24.83 -12.11
N ASP A 292 -5.76 -25.95 -11.55
CA ASP A 292 -5.21 -26.00 -10.18
C ASP A 292 -3.95 -25.12 -10.01
N ASP A 293 -3.17 -24.88 -11.08
CA ASP A 293 -1.91 -24.15 -11.06
C ASP A 293 -2.05 -22.75 -11.65
N HIS A 294 -3.02 -22.52 -12.52
CA HIS A 294 -3.18 -21.25 -13.26
C HIS A 294 -4.54 -20.63 -12.93
N TYR A 295 -4.52 -19.36 -12.59
CA TYR A 295 -5.70 -18.54 -12.40
C TYR A 295 -5.62 -17.27 -13.23
N SER A 296 -6.51 -17.13 -14.20
CA SER A 296 -6.48 -16.09 -15.24
C SER A 296 -6.36 -14.67 -14.65
N ILE A 297 -7.16 -14.34 -13.63
CA ILE A 297 -7.16 -13.01 -13.02
C ILE A 297 -5.81 -12.68 -12.36
N LYS A 298 -5.21 -13.66 -11.68
CA LYS A 298 -3.86 -13.51 -11.08
C LYS A 298 -2.79 -13.29 -12.15
N ILE A 299 -2.84 -14.06 -13.24
CA ILE A 299 -1.89 -13.94 -14.34
C ILE A 299 -2.05 -12.59 -15.05
N GLN A 300 -3.28 -12.15 -15.33
CA GLN A 300 -3.56 -10.83 -15.90
C GLN A 300 -3.05 -9.69 -15.01
N ALA A 301 -3.21 -9.80 -13.69
CA ALA A 301 -2.70 -8.81 -12.74
C ALA A 301 -1.15 -8.73 -12.74
N ALA A 302 -0.46 -9.87 -12.89
CA ALA A 302 0.99 -9.91 -13.05
C ALA A 302 1.42 -9.29 -14.39
N GLN A 303 0.76 -9.67 -15.50
CA GLN A 303 1.01 -9.09 -16.83
C GLN A 303 0.77 -7.58 -16.85
N LEU A 304 -0.26 -7.09 -16.14
CA LEU A 304 -0.55 -5.67 -16.03
C LEU A 304 0.66 -4.91 -15.49
N LEU A 305 1.25 -5.32 -14.37
CA LEU A 305 2.43 -4.66 -13.83
C LEU A 305 3.63 -4.75 -14.78
N LEU A 306 3.89 -5.94 -15.35
CA LEU A 306 5.04 -6.13 -16.26
C LEU A 306 4.94 -5.29 -17.52
N ASN A 307 3.73 -5.08 -18.05
CA ASN A 307 3.49 -4.27 -19.24
C ASN A 307 3.55 -2.75 -18.95
N HIS A 308 3.45 -2.35 -17.69
CA HIS A 308 3.40 -0.95 -17.25
C HIS A 308 4.52 -0.57 -16.29
N LEU A 309 5.67 -1.25 -16.35
CA LEU A 309 6.80 -0.94 -15.46
C LEU A 309 7.24 0.53 -15.54
N ASP A 310 7.26 1.09 -16.74
CA ASP A 310 7.68 2.47 -16.99
C ASP A 310 6.63 3.50 -16.52
N ASP A 311 5.40 3.07 -16.32
CA ASP A 311 4.30 3.90 -15.81
C ASP A 311 4.23 3.88 -14.28
N THR A 312 5.10 3.12 -13.62
CA THR A 312 5.11 3.02 -12.16
C THR A 312 5.88 4.18 -11.51
N PHE A 313 5.43 4.58 -10.34
CA PHE A 313 6.10 5.58 -9.52
C PHE A 313 6.16 5.14 -8.05
N ILE A 314 7.08 5.76 -7.31
CA ILE A 314 7.26 5.61 -5.87
C ILE A 314 7.06 6.94 -5.16
N THR A 315 6.67 6.87 -3.90
CA THR A 315 6.63 8.06 -3.03
C THR A 315 7.98 8.27 -2.34
N PRO A 316 8.41 9.53 -2.13
CA PRO A 316 9.64 9.80 -1.39
C PRO A 316 9.63 9.19 0.02
N VAL A 317 10.76 8.62 0.42
CA VAL A 317 10.97 8.07 1.76
C VAL A 317 11.75 9.07 2.62
N PHE A 318 11.18 9.44 3.76
CA PHE A 318 11.77 10.35 4.72
C PHE A 318 11.20 10.10 6.14
N ASN A 319 11.78 10.75 7.14
CA ASN A 319 11.25 10.67 8.49
C ASN A 319 9.86 11.34 8.56
N GLY A 320 8.82 10.54 8.78
CA GLY A 320 7.42 10.98 8.75
C GLY A 320 6.63 10.58 7.50
N SER A 321 7.25 9.92 6.50
CA SER A 321 6.53 9.47 5.30
C SER A 321 5.34 8.55 5.60
N ALA A 322 5.45 7.67 6.60
CA ALA A 322 4.34 6.83 7.05
C ALA A 322 3.18 7.66 7.66
N SER A 323 3.50 8.70 8.44
CA SER A 323 2.49 9.63 8.98
C SER A 323 1.78 10.40 7.85
N LEU A 324 2.53 10.81 6.83
CA LEU A 324 1.97 11.52 5.68
C LEU A 324 1.05 10.60 4.86
N ARG A 325 1.42 9.33 4.66
CA ARG A 325 0.54 8.35 4.00
C ARG A 325 -0.76 8.17 4.76
N ASN A 326 -0.68 7.96 6.07
CA ASN A 326 -1.88 7.83 6.91
C ASN A 326 -2.75 9.09 6.84
N ALA A 327 -2.14 10.27 6.81
CA ALA A 327 -2.88 11.54 6.66
C ALA A 327 -3.62 11.60 5.30
N ALA A 328 -2.97 11.20 4.21
CA ALA A 328 -3.58 11.19 2.88
C ALA A 328 -4.83 10.31 2.83
N GLY A 329 -4.76 9.09 3.40
CA GLY A 329 -5.92 8.20 3.50
C GLY A 329 -7.01 8.72 4.42
N GLN A 330 -6.62 9.30 5.55
CA GLN A 330 -7.55 9.87 6.53
C GLN A 330 -8.41 11.01 5.93
N LEU A 331 -7.84 11.83 5.05
CA LEU A 331 -8.59 12.91 4.38
C LEU A 331 -9.77 12.35 3.58
N ILE A 332 -9.56 11.30 2.76
CA ILE A 332 -10.64 10.64 2.02
C ILE A 332 -11.68 10.02 2.95
N GLU A 333 -11.20 9.32 3.99
CA GLU A 333 -12.11 8.69 4.96
C GLU A 333 -13.00 9.72 5.67
N ASP A 334 -12.45 10.87 6.05
CA ASP A 334 -13.21 11.86 6.83
C ASP A 334 -14.20 12.64 5.96
N VAL A 335 -13.90 13.00 4.72
CA VAL A 335 -14.89 13.63 3.82
C VAL A 335 -16.02 12.63 3.49
N THR A 336 -15.69 11.37 3.21
CA THR A 336 -16.68 10.31 2.94
C THR A 336 -17.57 10.06 4.15
N LYS A 337 -16.99 10.01 5.35
CA LYS A 337 -17.71 9.84 6.61
C LYS A 337 -18.54 11.07 6.97
N GLY A 338 -18.03 12.29 6.72
CA GLY A 338 -18.77 13.54 6.89
C GLY A 338 -20.03 13.54 6.05
N THR A 339 -19.89 13.26 4.76
CA THR A 339 -21.00 13.16 3.80
C THR A 339 -22.03 12.12 4.24
N ARG A 340 -21.60 10.91 4.61
CA ARG A 340 -22.50 9.85 5.07
C ARG A 340 -23.25 10.21 6.34
N ARG A 341 -22.70 11.11 7.18
CA ARG A 341 -23.34 11.64 8.39
C ARG A 341 -24.24 12.86 8.13
N GLY A 342 -24.41 13.26 6.88
CA GLY A 342 -25.20 14.42 6.49
C GLY A 342 -24.56 15.76 6.84
N GLN A 343 -23.24 15.79 7.05
CA GLN A 343 -22.49 17.05 7.20
C GLN A 343 -22.30 17.70 5.83
N THR A 344 -22.31 19.02 5.80
CA THR A 344 -21.91 19.77 4.60
C THR A 344 -20.38 19.69 4.50
N VAL A 345 -19.90 19.06 3.42
CA VAL A 345 -18.48 19.03 3.09
C VAL A 345 -18.24 20.11 2.06
N ASP A 346 -17.68 21.23 2.51
CA ASP A 346 -17.34 22.41 1.70
C ASP A 346 -15.88 22.82 1.96
N ASP A 347 -15.42 23.89 1.32
CA ASP A 347 -14.07 24.43 1.48
C ASP A 347 -13.71 24.68 2.95
N ALA A 348 -14.65 25.15 3.77
CA ALA A 348 -14.41 25.41 5.19
C ALA A 348 -14.20 24.10 5.96
N PHE A 349 -14.97 23.08 5.63
CA PHE A 349 -14.81 21.74 6.20
C PHE A 349 -13.44 21.16 5.85
N VAL A 350 -13.03 21.22 4.57
CA VAL A 350 -11.75 20.67 4.12
C VAL A 350 -10.56 21.41 4.75
N ARG A 351 -10.60 22.74 4.85
CA ARG A 351 -9.54 23.52 5.51
C ARG A 351 -9.41 23.21 7.00
N GLN A 352 -10.54 23.01 7.69
CA GLN A 352 -10.48 22.55 9.07
C GLN A 352 -9.90 21.14 9.16
N LEU A 353 -10.31 20.25 8.24
CA LEU A 353 -9.78 18.90 8.16
C LEU A 353 -8.27 18.88 7.94
N TYR A 354 -7.72 19.76 7.10
CA TYR A 354 -6.27 19.91 6.92
C TYR A 354 -5.55 20.23 8.23
N THR A 355 -6.08 21.19 8.98
CA THR A 355 -5.52 21.59 10.27
C THR A 355 -5.54 20.43 11.28
N ASP A 356 -6.66 19.75 11.37
CA ASP A 356 -6.85 18.64 12.32
C ASP A 356 -5.96 17.43 11.95
N THR A 357 -5.87 17.11 10.66
CA THR A 357 -5.06 16.01 10.15
C THR A 357 -3.56 16.28 10.31
N ALA A 358 -3.11 17.51 9.98
CA ALA A 358 -1.72 17.90 10.19
C ALA A 358 -1.31 17.80 11.66
N ALA A 359 -2.16 18.24 12.58
CA ALA A 359 -1.92 18.12 14.01
C ALA A 359 -1.97 16.66 14.50
N LEU A 360 -2.93 15.86 14.02
CA LEU A 360 -3.10 14.45 14.41
C LEU A 360 -1.86 13.60 14.06
N TYR A 361 -1.29 13.82 12.89
CA TYR A 361 -0.13 13.07 12.39
C TYR A 361 1.20 13.78 12.61
N HIS A 362 1.22 14.89 13.34
CA HIS A 362 2.40 15.70 13.66
C HIS A 362 3.17 16.16 12.42
N LEU A 363 2.47 16.47 11.34
CA LEU A 363 3.07 16.88 10.07
C LEU A 363 3.58 18.35 10.11
N ASP A 364 3.08 19.16 11.03
CA ASP A 364 3.54 20.51 11.32
C ASP A 364 4.94 20.54 11.95
N SER A 365 5.36 19.44 12.57
CA SER A 365 6.68 19.28 13.20
C SER A 365 7.71 18.57 12.32
N VAL A 366 7.32 18.09 11.13
CA VAL A 366 8.25 17.47 10.18
C VAL A 366 9.11 18.56 9.54
N SER A 367 10.40 18.58 9.88
CA SER A 367 11.35 19.54 9.33
C SER A 367 11.64 19.22 7.85
N ALA A 368 11.55 20.23 6.99
CA ALA A 368 11.90 20.15 5.57
C ALA A 368 13.35 19.69 5.29
N ASN A 369 14.21 19.68 6.30
CA ASN A 369 15.62 19.32 6.19
C ASN A 369 15.98 17.93 6.71
N GLY A 370 15.01 17.06 6.97
CA GLY A 370 15.27 15.68 7.44
C GLY A 370 16.02 15.59 8.79
N SER A 371 16.16 16.72 9.51
CA SER A 371 16.80 16.77 10.81
C SER A 371 15.97 15.96 11.81
N THR A 372 16.57 14.90 12.34
CA THR A 372 15.96 13.88 13.23
C THR A 372 15.59 14.40 14.62
N LYS A 373 15.66 15.70 14.87
CA LYS A 373 15.21 16.32 16.11
C LYS A 373 14.00 17.20 15.83
N ALA A 374 12.82 16.58 15.76
CA ALA A 374 11.61 17.34 15.97
C ALA A 374 11.72 18.00 17.36
N ASP A 375 11.67 19.31 17.41
CA ASP A 375 11.51 20.01 18.69
C ASP A 375 10.06 19.81 19.11
N LEU A 376 9.84 18.77 19.91
CA LEU A 376 8.51 18.42 20.43
C LEU A 376 8.01 19.45 21.46
N GLY A 377 8.76 20.54 21.63
CA GLY A 377 8.47 21.53 22.64
C GLY A 377 8.72 21.05 24.06
N PRO A 378 8.42 21.86 25.09
CA PRO A 378 8.56 21.44 26.46
C PRO A 378 7.57 20.33 26.82
N LEU A 379 8.02 19.36 27.62
CA LEU A 379 7.18 18.27 28.11
C LEU A 379 5.86 18.81 28.71
N PRO A 380 4.70 18.21 28.38
CA PRO A 380 3.46 18.58 29.02
C PRO A 380 3.57 18.54 30.55
N GLY A 381 2.96 19.49 31.24
CA GLY A 381 3.04 19.59 32.71
C GLY A 381 2.63 18.30 33.43
N THR A 382 1.70 17.55 32.89
CA THR A 382 1.28 16.22 33.40
C THR A 382 2.41 15.18 33.27
N ALA A 383 3.17 15.18 32.19
CA ALA A 383 4.32 14.28 31.99
C ALA A 383 5.45 14.63 32.98
N VAL A 384 5.73 15.91 33.18
CA VAL A 384 6.71 16.40 34.18
C VAL A 384 6.29 15.96 35.59
N ALA A 385 5.02 16.10 35.94
CA ALA A 385 4.50 15.69 37.26
C ALA A 385 4.65 14.16 37.44
N LEU A 386 4.30 13.34 36.44
CA LEU A 386 4.47 11.89 36.47
C LEU A 386 5.94 11.46 36.63
N LEU A 387 6.85 12.10 35.91
CA LEU A 387 8.30 11.86 36.03
C LEU A 387 8.82 12.24 37.41
N ALA A 388 8.34 13.35 38.01
CA ALA A 388 8.70 13.76 39.36
C ALA A 388 8.22 12.76 40.41
N VAL A 389 7.00 12.26 40.32
CA VAL A 389 6.46 11.21 41.19
C VAL A 389 7.28 9.92 41.08
N LEU A 390 7.61 9.51 39.87
CA LEU A 390 8.44 8.33 39.61
C LEU A 390 9.83 8.47 40.22
N ALA A 391 10.47 9.63 40.03
CA ALA A 391 11.76 9.93 40.63
C ALA A 391 11.71 9.91 42.18
N ALA A 392 10.68 10.49 42.78
CA ALA A 392 10.48 10.44 44.22
C ALA A 392 10.29 9.00 44.75
N ALA A 393 9.53 8.17 44.02
CA ALA A 393 9.37 6.76 44.37
C ALA A 393 10.73 5.99 44.34
N TRP A 394 11.53 6.22 43.32
CA TRP A 394 12.89 5.64 43.24
C TRP A 394 13.79 6.09 44.38
N VAL A 395 13.76 7.38 44.74
CA VAL A 395 14.53 7.90 45.88
C VAL A 395 14.07 7.20 47.16
N CYS A 396 12.78 7.04 47.42
CA CYS A 396 12.26 6.34 48.59
C CYS A 396 12.71 4.87 48.65
N ILE A 397 12.71 4.16 47.50
CA ILE A 397 13.18 2.79 47.42
C ILE A 397 14.68 2.71 47.75
N LEU A 398 15.49 3.59 47.19
CA LEU A 398 16.92 3.63 47.46
C LEU A 398 17.25 3.93 48.91
N LEU A 399 16.55 4.87 49.51
CA LEU A 399 16.68 5.19 50.96
C LEU A 399 16.26 4.00 51.82
N TYR A 400 15.18 3.33 51.47
CA TYR A 400 14.77 2.11 52.20
C TYR A 400 15.83 1.01 52.12
N LEU A 401 16.36 0.74 50.94
CA LEU A 401 17.42 -0.24 50.72
C LEU A 401 18.70 0.10 51.48
N LEU A 402 19.09 1.37 51.47
CA LEU A 402 20.24 1.88 52.25
C LEU A 402 20.02 1.72 53.74
N ALA A 403 18.85 2.13 54.25
CA ALA A 403 18.51 1.95 55.67
C ALA A 403 18.55 0.47 56.08
N ARG A 404 17.96 -0.40 55.27
CA ARG A 404 17.95 -1.84 55.49
C ARG A 404 19.41 -2.44 55.51
N TRP A 405 20.26 -1.97 54.62
CA TRP A 405 21.67 -2.39 54.55
C TRP A 405 22.45 -1.91 55.77
N LEU A 406 22.27 -0.66 56.22
CA LEU A 406 22.91 -0.11 57.42
C LEU A 406 22.42 -0.83 58.70
N TYR A 407 21.14 -1.13 58.79
CA TYR A 407 20.57 -1.92 59.95
C TYR A 407 21.12 -3.36 59.98
N GLY A 408 21.27 -3.98 58.81
CA GLY A 408 21.87 -5.31 58.67
C GLY A 408 23.35 -5.39 59.10
N ARG A 409 24.10 -4.31 58.85
CA ARG A 409 25.50 -4.16 59.31
C ARG A 409 25.61 -4.01 60.81
N ARG A 410 24.74 -3.22 61.43
CA ARG A 410 24.71 -3.00 62.90
C ARG A 410 24.35 -4.26 63.70
N ARG A 411 23.75 -5.26 63.12
CA ARG A 411 23.43 -6.53 63.76
C ARG A 411 24.52 -7.60 63.62
N ARG A 412 25.55 -7.32 62.85
CA ARG A 412 26.69 -8.26 62.64
C ARG A 412 27.98 -7.78 63.28
N SER A 413 28.01 -6.62 63.88
CA SER A 413 29.03 -6.11 64.79
C SER A 413 28.53 -6.26 66.26
#